data_4b7ae22764e5355205d545c449865e66
#
_entry.id   4b7ae22764e5355205d545c449865e66
#
_cell.length_a   1.000
_cell.length_b   1.000
_cell.length_c   1.000
_cell.angle_alpha   90.00
_cell.angle_beta   90.00
_cell.angle_gamma   90.00
#
_symmetry.space_group_name_H-M   'P 1'
#
loop_
_entity.id
_entity.type
_entity.pdbx_description
1 polymer ?
#
loop_
_entity_poly.entity_id
_entity_poly.type
_entity_poly.pdbx_seq_one_letter_code
_entity_poly.pdbx_strand_id
1 'polypeptide(L)'
;MYELENMLLQMQEHLEKVVTQAKADLNTTVPEGHLRISIDKNKPRYYQCIDDNKGVYIPRDNKELPKRLAQKGYNKAVVKKGEARLKQIKRITKNYSDDEIEKIYTSMNKARQLLVTPIEPTWDQLLTKWYEEEYQGKEFKEGTPLVLTEKGERVRSKSEKILADYFYRKNILYKYEK
;
A
#
# COMPACT_ATOMS: atom_id res chain seq x y z
N MET A 1 7.22 -8.42 -7.31
CA MET A 1 6.03 -7.57 -7.52
C MET A 1 4.84 -8.04 -6.66
N TYR A 2 5.13 -8.55 -5.44
CA TYR A 2 4.15 -9.27 -4.59
C TYR A 2 3.54 -8.43 -3.45
N GLU A 3 3.45 -7.10 -3.61
CA GLU A 3 2.94 -6.21 -2.55
C GLU A 3 1.77 -5.34 -3.00
N LEU A 4 1.36 -5.39 -4.28
CA LEU A 4 0.33 -4.50 -4.80
C LEU A 4 -1.05 -4.83 -4.22
N GLU A 5 -1.37 -6.12 -4.06
CA GLU A 5 -2.61 -6.58 -3.44
C GLU A 5 -2.74 -6.02 -2.01
N ASN A 6 -1.70 -6.19 -1.19
CA ASN A 6 -1.67 -5.66 0.17
C ASN A 6 -1.78 -4.13 0.21
N MET A 7 -1.09 -3.42 -0.68
CA MET A 7 -1.16 -1.96 -0.78
C MET A 7 -2.58 -1.50 -1.14
N LEU A 8 -3.24 -2.17 -2.07
CA LEU A 8 -4.62 -1.86 -2.46
C LEU A 8 -5.60 -2.10 -1.32
N LEU A 9 -5.44 -3.19 -0.58
CA LEU A 9 -6.27 -3.51 0.59
C LEU A 9 -6.09 -2.47 1.71
N GLN A 10 -4.85 -2.07 2.01
CA GLN A 10 -4.58 -1.01 2.99
C GLN A 10 -5.17 0.34 2.56
N MET A 11 -5.06 0.69 1.26
CA MET A 11 -5.67 1.91 0.73
C MET A 11 -7.20 1.85 0.81
N GLN A 12 -7.80 0.70 0.54
CA GLN A 12 -9.24 0.48 0.69
C GLN A 12 -9.69 0.73 2.13
N GLU A 13 -9.02 0.09 3.10
CA GLU A 13 -9.33 0.25 4.53
C GLU A 13 -9.21 1.71 4.99
N HIS A 14 -8.13 2.39 4.57
CA HIS A 14 -7.94 3.80 4.88
C HIS A 14 -9.08 4.67 4.32
N LEU A 15 -9.43 4.50 3.04
CA LEU A 15 -10.50 5.25 2.41
C LEU A 15 -11.88 4.96 3.04
N GLU A 16 -12.14 3.71 3.44
CA GLU A 16 -13.37 3.35 4.14
C GLU A 16 -13.49 4.09 5.47
N LYS A 17 -12.41 4.19 6.24
CA LYS A 17 -12.36 4.99 7.48
C LYS A 17 -12.65 6.47 7.21
N VAL A 18 -11.99 7.05 6.21
CA VAL A 18 -12.16 8.47 5.84
C VAL A 18 -13.60 8.77 5.40
N VAL A 19 -14.16 7.92 4.54
CA VAL A 19 -15.55 8.09 4.06
C VAL A 19 -16.55 7.92 5.20
N THR A 20 -16.34 6.95 6.07
CA THR A 20 -17.20 6.71 7.24
C THR A 20 -17.20 7.90 8.18
N GLN A 21 -16.03 8.46 8.48
CA GLN A 21 -15.90 9.66 9.32
C GLN A 21 -16.63 10.85 8.68
N ALA A 22 -16.37 11.11 7.38
CA ALA A 22 -17.02 12.22 6.68
C ALA A 22 -18.56 12.08 6.63
N LYS A 23 -19.08 10.85 6.51
CA LYS A 23 -20.53 10.58 6.58
C LYS A 23 -21.06 10.80 8.00
N ALA A 24 -20.36 10.35 9.03
CA ALA A 24 -20.73 10.57 10.42
C ALA A 24 -20.84 12.07 10.73
N ASP A 25 -19.87 12.87 10.28
CA ASP A 25 -19.88 14.32 10.45
C ASP A 25 -21.06 14.99 9.70
N LEU A 26 -21.46 14.45 8.55
CA LEU A 26 -22.63 14.94 7.80
C LEU A 26 -23.97 14.57 8.47
N ASN A 27 -24.01 13.52 9.26
CA ASN A 27 -25.21 13.08 10.00
C ASN A 27 -25.43 13.86 11.31
N THR A 28 -24.44 14.66 11.74
CA THR A 28 -24.62 15.59 12.88
C THR A 28 -25.48 16.78 12.44
N THR A 29 -25.87 17.64 13.40
CA THR A 29 -26.67 18.85 13.09
C THR A 29 -25.91 19.77 12.15
N VAL A 30 -26.13 19.65 10.86
CA VAL A 30 -25.44 20.40 9.79
C VAL A 30 -26.35 21.52 9.30
N PRO A 31 -25.82 22.77 9.13
CA PRO A 31 -26.66 23.88 8.65
C PRO A 31 -27.17 23.59 7.24
N GLU A 32 -28.37 24.06 6.95
CA GLU A 32 -28.99 23.92 5.63
C GLU A 32 -28.27 24.73 4.56
N GLY A 33 -28.37 24.29 3.32
CA GLY A 33 -27.77 24.99 2.17
C GLY A 33 -26.27 24.75 1.99
N HIS A 34 -25.60 25.70 1.32
CA HIS A 34 -24.15 25.67 1.04
C HIS A 34 -23.53 27.06 1.22
N LEU A 35 -22.21 27.11 1.37
CA LEU A 35 -21.45 28.36 1.47
C LEU A 35 -21.12 28.91 0.08
N ARG A 36 -21.48 30.16 -0.17
CA ARG A 36 -20.95 30.95 -1.27
C ARG A 36 -20.00 32.03 -0.73
N ILE A 37 -18.84 32.17 -1.35
CA ILE A 37 -17.83 33.16 -0.98
C ILE A 37 -17.74 34.18 -2.11
N SER A 38 -17.78 35.46 -1.76
CA SER A 38 -17.49 36.59 -2.65
C SER A 38 -16.35 37.40 -2.08
N ILE A 39 -15.45 37.85 -2.92
CA ILE A 39 -14.32 38.69 -2.49
C ILE A 39 -14.63 40.14 -2.89
N ASP A 40 -14.64 41.02 -1.89
CA ASP A 40 -14.83 42.45 -2.08
C ASP A 40 -13.66 43.19 -1.43
N LYS A 41 -12.93 44.02 -2.23
CA LYS A 41 -11.74 44.75 -1.76
C LYS A 41 -10.77 43.90 -0.96
N ASN A 42 -10.41 42.72 -1.46
CA ASN A 42 -9.56 41.71 -0.81
C ASN A 42 -10.10 41.16 0.53
N LYS A 43 -11.38 41.35 0.85
CA LYS A 43 -11.99 40.79 2.04
C LYS A 43 -13.08 39.79 1.65
N PRO A 44 -13.10 38.57 2.23
CA PRO A 44 -14.14 37.61 1.95
C PRO A 44 -15.47 38.03 2.58
N ARG A 45 -16.54 37.88 1.82
CA ARG A 45 -17.94 37.98 2.27
C ARG A 45 -18.57 36.59 2.13
N TYR A 46 -19.26 36.13 3.14
CA TYR A 46 -19.86 34.82 3.22
C TYR A 46 -21.37 34.91 3.04
N TYR A 47 -21.93 33.97 2.29
CA TYR A 47 -23.35 33.89 2.04
C TYR A 47 -23.81 32.45 2.21
N GLN A 48 -24.93 32.23 2.92
CA GLN A 48 -25.63 30.98 2.98
C GLN A 48 -26.62 30.92 1.82
N CYS A 49 -26.47 29.94 0.97
CA CYS A 49 -27.40 29.68 -0.13
C CYS A 49 -28.21 28.44 0.21
N ILE A 50 -29.54 28.63 0.32
CA ILE A 50 -30.55 27.60 0.44
C ILE A 50 -31.29 27.69 -0.89
N ASP A 51 -31.33 26.63 -1.67
CA ASP A 51 -31.85 26.59 -3.05
C ASP A 51 -31.06 27.50 -4.05
N ASP A 52 -31.59 27.73 -5.24
CA ASP A 52 -30.94 28.51 -6.30
C ASP A 52 -31.02 30.05 -6.09
N ASN A 53 -31.34 30.49 -4.88
CA ASN A 53 -31.46 31.89 -4.53
C ASN A 53 -30.11 32.61 -4.34
N LYS A 54 -30.10 33.96 -4.44
CA LYS A 54 -28.91 34.82 -4.34
C LYS A 54 -28.07 34.65 -3.06
N GLY A 55 -28.56 33.91 -2.08
CA GLY A 55 -27.90 33.65 -0.79
C GLY A 55 -28.07 34.81 0.18
N VAL A 56 -28.19 34.45 1.46
CA VAL A 56 -28.29 35.38 2.58
C VAL A 56 -26.89 35.70 3.08
N TYR A 57 -26.57 37.01 3.21
CA TYR A 57 -25.29 37.43 3.77
C TYR A 57 -25.14 36.98 5.22
N ILE A 58 -23.97 36.42 5.55
CA ILE A 58 -23.63 36.02 6.91
C ILE A 58 -22.83 37.17 7.57
N PRO A 59 -23.31 37.73 8.66
CA PRO A 59 -22.61 38.80 9.38
C PRO A 59 -21.20 38.35 9.82
N ARG A 60 -20.26 39.29 9.89
CA ARG A 60 -18.85 39.00 10.27
C ARG A 60 -18.68 38.43 11.66
N ASP A 61 -19.60 38.80 12.58
CA ASP A 61 -19.57 38.31 13.95
C ASP A 61 -19.98 36.84 14.08
N ASN A 62 -20.74 36.33 13.11
CA ASN A 62 -21.08 34.90 13.02
C ASN A 62 -20.01 34.12 12.28
N LYS A 63 -18.93 33.77 13.00
CA LYS A 63 -17.81 33.01 12.43
C LYS A 63 -18.07 31.51 12.32
N GLU A 64 -19.00 30.99 13.11
CA GLU A 64 -19.26 29.54 13.18
C GLU A 64 -20.08 29.02 11.99
N LEU A 65 -21.09 29.77 11.54
CA LEU A 65 -21.92 29.34 10.42
C LEU A 65 -21.13 29.13 9.11
N PRO A 66 -20.24 30.06 8.69
CA PRO A 66 -19.40 29.84 7.50
C PRO A 66 -18.49 28.62 7.64
N LYS A 67 -17.88 28.39 8.80
CA LYS A 67 -17.03 27.22 9.06
C LYS A 67 -17.81 25.91 8.90
N ARG A 68 -18.99 25.83 9.51
CA ARG A 68 -19.85 24.64 9.45
C ARG A 68 -20.34 24.37 8.01
N LEU A 69 -20.72 25.41 7.25
CA LEU A 69 -21.11 25.28 5.85
C LEU A 69 -19.91 24.86 4.97
N ALA A 70 -18.72 25.43 5.21
CA ALA A 70 -17.50 25.04 4.50
C ALA A 70 -17.14 23.57 4.79
N GLN A 71 -17.17 23.17 6.07
CA GLN A 71 -16.91 21.79 6.47
C GLN A 71 -17.91 20.81 5.86
N LYS A 72 -19.21 21.18 5.83
CA LYS A 72 -20.24 20.41 5.11
C LYS A 72 -19.87 20.20 3.65
N GLY A 73 -19.48 21.28 2.96
CA GLY A 73 -19.09 21.22 1.55
C GLY A 73 -17.87 20.30 1.34
N TYR A 74 -16.86 20.43 2.20
CA TYR A 74 -15.68 19.57 2.21
C TYR A 74 -16.05 18.09 2.43
N ASN A 75 -16.81 17.78 3.47
CA ASN A 75 -17.19 16.40 3.79
C ASN A 75 -18.01 15.76 2.66
N LYS A 76 -18.93 16.51 2.02
CA LYS A 76 -19.65 16.03 0.83
C LYS A 76 -18.69 15.70 -0.33
N ALA A 77 -17.68 16.55 -0.58
CA ALA A 77 -16.69 16.31 -1.61
C ALA A 77 -15.82 15.09 -1.30
N VAL A 78 -15.41 14.92 -0.02
CA VAL A 78 -14.66 13.74 0.47
C VAL A 78 -15.47 12.47 0.24
N VAL A 79 -16.74 12.43 0.65
CA VAL A 79 -17.61 11.26 0.44
C VAL A 79 -17.72 10.93 -1.04
N LYS A 80 -18.05 11.91 -1.89
CA LYS A 80 -18.19 11.70 -3.34
C LYS A 80 -16.91 11.14 -3.97
N LYS A 81 -15.76 11.72 -3.67
CA LYS A 81 -14.47 11.28 -4.21
C LYS A 81 -14.02 9.94 -3.62
N GLY A 82 -14.18 9.76 -2.31
CA GLY A 82 -13.83 8.54 -1.60
C GLY A 82 -14.63 7.34 -2.07
N GLU A 83 -15.94 7.46 -2.20
CA GLU A 83 -16.80 6.39 -2.72
C GLU A 83 -16.46 6.01 -4.17
N ALA A 84 -16.22 7.00 -5.02
CA ALA A 84 -15.80 6.75 -6.40
C ALA A 84 -14.47 5.97 -6.45
N ARG A 85 -13.51 6.34 -5.60
CA ARG A 85 -12.22 5.64 -5.49
C ARG A 85 -12.37 4.24 -4.90
N LEU A 86 -13.16 4.08 -3.85
CA LEU A 86 -13.45 2.78 -3.26
C LEU A 86 -14.07 1.81 -4.27
N LYS A 87 -15.02 2.30 -5.09
CA LYS A 87 -15.61 1.48 -6.16
C LYS A 87 -14.56 0.99 -7.16
N GLN A 88 -13.57 1.83 -7.51
CA GLN A 88 -12.47 1.45 -8.40
C GLN A 88 -11.55 0.40 -7.75
N ILE A 89 -11.13 0.63 -6.50
CA ILE A 89 -10.26 -0.29 -5.78
C ILE A 89 -10.96 -1.65 -5.62
N LYS A 90 -12.20 -1.68 -5.11
CA LYS A 90 -12.99 -2.92 -4.93
C LYS A 90 -13.20 -3.69 -6.25
N ARG A 91 -13.26 -2.99 -7.38
CA ARG A 91 -13.34 -3.65 -8.69
C ARG A 91 -12.03 -4.35 -9.06
N ILE A 92 -10.89 -3.73 -8.74
CA ILE A 92 -9.57 -4.33 -8.99
C ILE A 92 -9.34 -5.48 -8.04
N THR A 93 -9.45 -5.24 -6.73
CA THR A 93 -9.11 -6.23 -5.69
C THR A 93 -10.01 -7.48 -5.71
N LYS A 94 -11.20 -7.39 -6.30
CA LYS A 94 -12.14 -8.53 -6.36
C LYS A 94 -11.54 -9.78 -7.03
N ASN A 95 -10.76 -9.59 -8.08
CA ASN A 95 -10.24 -10.67 -8.91
C ASN A 95 -8.71 -10.59 -9.11
N TYR A 96 -8.04 -9.67 -8.43
CA TYR A 96 -6.60 -9.48 -8.56
C TYR A 96 -5.86 -10.33 -7.53
N SER A 97 -4.81 -10.98 -7.97
CA SER A 97 -3.83 -11.66 -7.12
C SER A 97 -2.44 -11.37 -7.71
N ASP A 98 -1.46 -11.07 -6.86
CA ASP A 98 -0.10 -10.77 -7.30
C ASP A 98 0.57 -11.95 -8.05
N ASP A 99 0.08 -13.16 -7.83
CA ASP A 99 0.58 -14.42 -8.40
C ASP A 99 -0.30 -15.02 -9.52
N GLU A 100 -1.25 -14.25 -10.07
CA GLU A 100 -2.23 -14.77 -11.04
C GLU A 100 -1.56 -15.33 -12.31
N ILE A 101 -0.47 -14.73 -12.78
CA ILE A 101 0.29 -15.19 -13.96
C ILE A 101 1.07 -16.47 -13.60
N GLU A 102 1.72 -16.48 -12.44
CA GLU A 102 2.43 -17.66 -11.95
C GLU A 102 1.49 -18.85 -11.75
N LYS A 103 0.26 -18.62 -11.28
CA LYS A 103 -0.77 -19.64 -11.11
C LYS A 103 -1.17 -20.34 -12.41
N ILE A 104 -1.04 -19.68 -13.55
CA ILE A 104 -1.30 -20.32 -14.85
C ILE A 104 -0.35 -21.51 -15.05
N TYR A 105 0.93 -21.34 -14.77
CA TYR A 105 1.93 -22.40 -14.89
C TYR A 105 1.83 -23.41 -13.73
N THR A 106 1.75 -22.95 -12.49
CA THR A 106 1.77 -23.82 -11.31
C THR A 106 0.51 -24.69 -11.18
N SER A 107 -0.62 -24.26 -11.74
CA SER A 107 -1.86 -25.05 -11.80
C SER A 107 -1.86 -26.16 -12.87
N MET A 108 -0.91 -26.15 -13.80
CA MET A 108 -0.77 -27.21 -14.79
C MET A 108 -0.34 -28.52 -14.12
N ASN A 109 -0.73 -29.67 -14.70
CA ASN A 109 -0.16 -30.93 -14.25
C ASN A 109 1.35 -30.99 -14.54
N LYS A 110 2.09 -31.80 -13.76
CA LYS A 110 3.56 -31.87 -13.84
C LYS A 110 4.06 -32.26 -15.25
N ALA A 111 3.36 -33.16 -15.93
CA ALA A 111 3.74 -33.57 -17.29
C ALA A 111 3.69 -32.41 -18.29
N ARG A 112 2.69 -31.50 -18.14
CA ARG A 112 2.59 -30.31 -18.99
C ARG A 112 3.61 -29.25 -18.60
N GLN A 113 3.89 -29.07 -17.29
CA GLN A 113 4.93 -28.14 -16.84
C GLN A 113 6.30 -28.47 -17.43
N LEU A 114 6.63 -29.76 -17.63
CA LEU A 114 7.87 -30.18 -18.27
C LEU A 114 7.98 -29.81 -19.77
N LEU A 115 6.87 -29.52 -20.42
CA LEU A 115 6.80 -29.16 -21.84
C LEU A 115 6.70 -27.64 -22.08
N VAL A 116 6.48 -26.86 -21.03
CA VAL A 116 6.26 -25.42 -21.12
C VAL A 116 7.40 -24.66 -20.44
N THR A 117 7.94 -23.68 -21.12
CA THR A 117 8.80 -22.68 -20.49
C THR A 117 7.95 -21.48 -20.14
N PRO A 118 7.74 -21.16 -18.85
CA PRO A 118 6.94 -20.00 -18.47
C PRO A 118 7.61 -18.71 -18.94
N ILE A 119 6.81 -17.74 -19.39
CA ILE A 119 7.33 -16.42 -19.83
C ILE A 119 7.92 -15.68 -18.63
N GLU A 120 7.22 -15.71 -17.48
CA GLU A 120 7.75 -15.26 -16.21
C GLU A 120 8.12 -16.50 -15.38
N PRO A 121 9.39 -16.65 -14.99
CA PRO A 121 9.79 -17.78 -14.16
C PRO A 121 9.07 -17.73 -12.81
N THR A 122 8.69 -18.89 -12.30
CA THR A 122 8.08 -18.99 -10.98
C THR A 122 9.09 -18.56 -9.90
N TRP A 123 8.56 -18.19 -8.72
CA TRP A 123 9.41 -17.84 -7.59
C TRP A 123 10.41 -18.96 -7.25
N ASP A 124 9.98 -20.22 -7.29
CA ASP A 124 10.85 -21.37 -7.05
C ASP A 124 11.96 -21.49 -8.10
N GLN A 125 11.65 -21.22 -9.37
CA GLN A 125 12.65 -21.23 -10.45
C GLN A 125 13.65 -20.08 -10.29
N LEU A 126 13.18 -18.88 -9.91
CA LEU A 126 14.06 -17.74 -9.62
C LEU A 126 14.96 -18.02 -8.43
N LEU A 127 14.41 -18.61 -7.37
CA LEU A 127 15.15 -18.97 -6.16
C LEU A 127 16.20 -20.04 -6.44
N THR A 128 15.84 -21.09 -7.20
CA THR A 128 16.75 -22.13 -7.64
C THR A 128 17.87 -21.54 -8.47
N LYS A 129 17.54 -20.74 -9.49
CA LYS A 129 18.54 -20.07 -10.33
C LYS A 129 19.48 -19.18 -9.51
N TRP A 130 18.92 -18.38 -8.58
CA TRP A 130 19.71 -17.55 -7.68
C TRP A 130 20.63 -18.40 -6.81
N TYR A 131 20.17 -19.54 -6.32
CA TYR A 131 20.96 -20.43 -5.47
C TYR A 131 22.07 -21.14 -6.23
N GLU A 132 21.82 -21.56 -7.47
CA GLU A 132 22.79 -22.23 -8.34
C GLU A 132 23.83 -21.27 -8.98
N GLU A 133 23.55 -19.98 -9.00
CA GLU A 133 24.44 -18.97 -9.54
C GLU A 133 25.78 -18.97 -8.79
N GLU A 134 26.87 -19.27 -9.52
CA GLU A 134 28.21 -19.19 -8.96
C GLU A 134 28.58 -17.75 -8.61
N TYR A 135 29.24 -17.59 -7.50
CA TYR A 135 29.73 -16.27 -7.07
C TYR A 135 31.05 -16.43 -6.33
N GLN A 136 31.91 -15.42 -6.40
CA GLN A 136 33.14 -15.34 -5.60
C GLN A 136 32.88 -14.45 -4.39
N GLY A 137 32.90 -15.04 -3.20
CA GLY A 137 32.92 -14.30 -1.96
C GLY A 137 34.24 -13.53 -1.77
N LYS A 138 34.27 -12.60 -0.83
CA LYS A 138 35.50 -11.86 -0.51
C LYS A 138 36.54 -12.78 0.11
N GLU A 139 37.79 -12.62 -0.32
CA GLU A 139 38.92 -13.37 0.25
C GLU A 139 39.09 -13.08 1.76
N PHE A 140 39.48 -14.09 2.50
CA PHE A 140 39.81 -13.94 3.92
C PHE A 140 41.20 -13.32 4.08
N LYS A 141 41.31 -12.30 4.89
CA LYS A 141 42.61 -11.71 5.22
C LYS A 141 43.45 -12.69 6.03
N GLU A 142 44.77 -12.60 5.85
CA GLU A 142 45.71 -13.38 6.62
C GLU A 142 45.51 -13.15 8.14
N GLY A 143 45.51 -14.21 8.93
CA GLY A 143 45.21 -14.12 10.36
C GLY A 143 43.74 -14.10 10.77
N THR A 144 42.80 -14.13 9.82
CA THR A 144 41.36 -14.23 10.14
C THR A 144 41.05 -15.57 10.83
N PRO A 145 40.40 -15.59 12.02
CA PRO A 145 40.06 -16.83 12.72
C PRO A 145 39.25 -17.79 11.86
N LEU A 146 39.49 -19.07 12.04
CA LEU A 146 38.69 -20.11 11.37
C LEU A 146 37.39 -20.32 12.16
N VAL A 147 36.28 -19.75 11.65
CA VAL A 147 34.93 -19.94 12.19
C VAL A 147 34.12 -20.69 11.15
N LEU A 148 33.68 -21.90 11.47
CA LEU A 148 32.88 -22.73 10.58
C LEU A 148 31.43 -22.79 11.05
N THR A 149 30.51 -22.71 10.07
CA THR A 149 29.06 -22.93 10.26
C THR A 149 28.74 -24.42 10.32
N GLU A 150 27.53 -24.80 10.73
CA GLU A 150 27.03 -26.18 10.68
C GLU A 150 26.99 -26.73 9.23
N LYS A 151 26.80 -25.88 8.24
CA LYS A 151 26.86 -26.21 6.81
C LYS A 151 28.32 -26.42 6.31
N GLY A 152 29.33 -26.10 7.14
CA GLY A 152 30.74 -26.20 6.80
C GLY A 152 31.32 -24.96 6.08
N GLU A 153 30.56 -23.87 5.95
CA GLU A 153 31.03 -22.62 5.35
C GLU A 153 31.93 -21.86 6.34
N ARG A 154 33.04 -21.31 5.85
CA ARG A 154 33.89 -20.41 6.63
C ARG A 154 33.27 -19.02 6.66
N VAL A 155 33.14 -18.45 7.84
CA VAL A 155 32.62 -17.09 8.07
C VAL A 155 33.60 -16.25 8.88
N ARG A 156 33.44 -14.93 8.88
CA ARG A 156 34.40 -14.00 9.51
C ARG A 156 34.17 -13.78 10.99
N SER A 157 32.97 -14.01 11.45
CA SER A 157 32.59 -13.71 12.84
C SER A 157 31.67 -14.77 13.45
N LYS A 158 31.63 -14.80 14.78
CA LYS A 158 30.68 -15.65 15.52
C LYS A 158 29.23 -15.25 15.26
N SER A 159 28.96 -13.97 15.06
CA SER A 159 27.60 -13.48 14.74
C SER A 159 27.10 -14.00 13.39
N GLU A 160 27.98 -13.99 12.38
CA GLU A 160 27.67 -14.54 11.06
C GLU A 160 27.44 -16.07 11.15
N LYS A 161 28.23 -16.78 11.95
CA LYS A 161 27.99 -18.19 12.23
C LYS A 161 26.59 -18.43 12.81
N ILE A 162 26.21 -17.67 13.84
CA ILE A 162 24.88 -17.81 14.49
C ILE A 162 23.75 -17.60 13.47
N LEU A 163 23.84 -16.58 12.62
CA LEU A 163 22.84 -16.31 11.59
C LEU A 163 22.81 -17.41 10.52
N ALA A 164 23.96 -17.82 10.02
CA ALA A 164 24.08 -18.88 9.03
C ALA A 164 23.52 -20.21 9.55
N ASP A 165 23.90 -20.60 10.78
CA ASP A 165 23.38 -21.80 11.43
C ASP A 165 21.86 -21.71 11.67
N TYR A 166 21.34 -20.54 12.04
CA TYR A 166 19.90 -20.32 12.16
C TYR A 166 19.18 -20.52 10.81
N PHE A 167 19.67 -19.92 9.73
CA PHE A 167 19.09 -20.08 8.40
C PHE A 167 19.15 -21.54 7.94
N TYR A 168 20.28 -22.19 8.15
CA TYR A 168 20.45 -23.61 7.81
C TYR A 168 19.44 -24.51 8.55
N ARG A 169 19.28 -24.34 9.87
CA ARG A 169 18.33 -25.12 10.69
C ARG A 169 16.86 -24.84 10.29
N LYS A 170 16.58 -23.64 9.80
CA LYS A 170 15.24 -23.24 9.36
C LYS A 170 14.98 -23.52 7.87
N ASN A 171 15.91 -24.16 7.16
CA ASN A 171 15.85 -24.38 5.72
C ASN A 171 15.63 -23.09 4.91
N ILE A 172 16.14 -21.97 5.40
CA ILE A 172 16.13 -20.70 4.68
C ILE A 172 17.36 -20.67 3.79
N LEU A 173 17.13 -20.54 2.48
CA LEU A 173 18.22 -20.43 1.52
C LEU A 173 18.96 -19.10 1.70
N TYR A 174 20.26 -19.18 1.78
CA TYR A 174 21.14 -18.00 1.88
C TYR A 174 22.44 -18.24 1.11
N LYS A 175 23.10 -17.13 0.74
CA LYS A 175 24.47 -17.14 0.23
C LYS A 175 25.33 -16.23 1.10
N TYR A 176 26.49 -16.73 1.46
CA TYR A 176 27.43 -15.97 2.28
C TYR A 176 28.25 -15.02 1.41
N GLU A 177 28.23 -13.73 1.71
CA GLU A 177 28.98 -12.67 1.00
C GLU A 177 28.76 -12.59 -0.54
N LYS A 178 27.52 -12.83 -0.99
CA LYS A 178 27.14 -12.54 -2.39
C LYS A 178 26.85 -11.06 -2.58
#